data_9f8203f70622064a63086f47135e3570
#
_entry.id   9f8203f70622064a63086f47135e3570
#
_cell.length_a   1.000
_cell.length_b   1.000
_cell.length_c   1.000
_cell.angle_alpha   90.00
_cell.angle_beta   90.00
_cell.angle_gamma   90.00
#
_symmetry.space_group_name_H-M   'P 1'
#
loop_
_entity.id
_entity.type
_entity.pdbx_description
1 polymer ?
#
loop_
_entity_poly.entity_id
_entity_poly.type
_entity_poly.pdbx_seq_one_letter_code
_entity_poly.pdbx_strand_id
1 'polypeptide(L)'
;MKANGKVSGVMPVSMMGRKSVAVSILCLAVFSLALTGSAAAQGELRFCLRSEPKTFDPLKVEDDASVAIRYLTGGVLVRLNRQTQVLEPELAQSWKVSKDGKQIIFKLRSGISFSDGTPFSAEDVAYTVQQLMDPALHSPTGDAFRSGPGKVETKIISPIQITITFPAPVAGLDRQFDQVAILSAHSTKKEMAVLGPFMVSDYKPGATVLLKRNPNYWKADAQGRKLPYLDSIHLDIQPNRDVEMLRFRRNEIDLINSLDSEYFDKLASTSPQMVHDAGPSLDSEQMWFNEVAKAPLAGYKKNWFRSATFRRAISAAINRDDLSRVVFRGHAQPAIGPVSPANKFWFNAKLKPDSYSPDAALKALQSDGFRLENGALKDKDGNEVVFSIITNSGNKYRERMATMIQEDLQKIGIHVNVVTLDFPSLIERMTQTFDYEAILLGLTNVGLDPNEQMNVWLSSSENHQWNPQEKTPETPWEAEIDRLMQAQAASADPKKRKESFDRVQEIAVEQAPFLYLVNRNALSAVSASVQGASPVILVPQTYWNVERLSVK
;
A
#
# COMPACT_ATOMS: atom_id res chain seq x y z
N MET A 1 -51.92 53.16 57.27
CA MET A 1 -53.38 53.24 57.35
C MET A 1 -53.97 51.88 57.02
N LYS A 2 -54.53 51.28 58.02
CA LYS A 2 -55.80 50.52 58.11
C LYS A 2 -55.99 49.46 56.95
N ALA A 3 -56.32 48.24 57.20
CA ALA A 3 -56.75 47.45 58.37
C ALA A 3 -57.56 46.26 57.82
N ASN A 4 -57.32 45.12 58.39
CA ASN A 4 -58.34 44.11 58.82
C ASN A 4 -59.19 43.44 57.71
N GLY A 5 -59.52 42.18 57.73
CA GLY A 5 -59.56 41.21 58.82
C GLY A 5 -60.05 39.86 58.32
N LYS A 6 -59.66 38.87 59.06
CA LYS A 6 -60.34 37.74 59.68
C LYS A 6 -61.71 37.32 59.08
N VAL A 7 -62.02 36.01 58.90
CA VAL A 7 -62.29 35.01 59.94
C VAL A 7 -62.57 33.65 59.26
N SER A 8 -61.93 32.59 59.65
CA SER A 8 -62.30 31.23 60.07
C SER A 8 -63.56 30.51 59.52
N GLY A 9 -63.41 29.23 59.21
CA GLY A 9 -64.46 28.24 59.15
C GLY A 9 -63.90 26.82 59.01
N VAL A 10 -64.14 26.04 60.05
CA VAL A 10 -63.64 24.69 60.31
C VAL A 10 -64.65 23.63 59.83
N MET A 11 -64.12 22.54 59.13
CA MET A 11 -64.58 21.14 59.05
C MET A 11 -65.99 20.80 58.49
N PRO A 12 -66.23 19.53 58.02
CA PRO A 12 -65.56 18.27 58.35
C PRO A 12 -65.28 17.29 57.14
N VAL A 13 -64.53 16.25 57.51
CA VAL A 13 -64.20 14.98 56.85
C VAL A 13 -65.39 14.21 56.28
N SER A 14 -65.28 13.63 55.12
CA SER A 14 -66.00 12.42 54.71
C SER A 14 -65.12 11.51 53.84
N MET A 15 -65.06 10.27 54.26
CA MET A 15 -64.41 9.10 53.60
C MET A 15 -65.05 8.75 52.26
N MET A 16 -64.26 8.11 51.45
CA MET A 16 -64.46 7.18 50.32
C MET A 16 -63.72 7.68 49.08
N GLY A 17 -62.86 6.88 48.38
CA GLY A 17 -62.82 5.48 48.31
C GLY A 17 -61.58 5.10 47.44
N ARG A 18 -60.95 4.02 47.83
CA ARG A 18 -59.92 3.31 47.13
C ARG A 18 -60.37 2.90 45.69
N LYS A 19 -59.86 3.54 44.64
CA LYS A 19 -59.82 2.98 43.25
C LYS A 19 -59.21 4.02 42.30
N SER A 20 -57.93 4.33 42.37
CA SER A 20 -57.23 5.11 41.33
C SER A 20 -55.69 5.02 41.42
N VAL A 21 -55.11 3.84 41.78
CA VAL A 21 -53.65 3.65 41.83
C VAL A 21 -53.16 2.66 40.76
N ALA A 22 -54.09 2.00 40.04
CA ALA A 22 -53.69 0.95 39.04
C ALA A 22 -53.55 1.43 37.59
N VAL A 23 -53.83 2.68 37.24
CA VAL A 23 -53.79 3.18 35.84
C VAL A 23 -52.56 4.06 35.56
N SER A 24 -51.90 4.62 36.59
CA SER A 24 -50.75 5.50 36.38
C SER A 24 -49.40 4.77 36.24
N ILE A 25 -49.33 3.46 36.53
CA ILE A 25 -48.08 2.66 36.39
C ILE A 25 -47.96 2.03 35.01
N LEU A 26 -49.05 1.89 34.24
CA LEU A 26 -49.04 1.30 32.90
C LEU A 26 -48.65 2.31 31.81
N CYS A 27 -48.71 3.61 32.04
CA CYS A 27 -48.28 4.61 31.05
C CYS A 27 -46.78 4.99 31.16
N LEU A 28 -46.06 4.62 32.22
CA LEU A 28 -44.59 4.84 32.30
C LEU A 28 -43.76 3.70 31.70
N ALA A 29 -44.35 2.52 31.45
CA ALA A 29 -43.65 1.38 30.89
C ALA A 29 -43.68 1.33 29.33
N VAL A 30 -44.46 2.16 28.67
CA VAL A 30 -44.56 2.21 27.19
C VAL A 30 -43.73 3.35 26.59
N PHE A 31 -43.19 4.26 27.39
CA PHE A 31 -42.36 5.37 26.89
C PHE A 31 -40.86 5.13 26.94
N SER A 32 -40.42 3.93 27.38
CA SER A 32 -39.00 3.57 27.47
C SER A 32 -38.47 2.70 26.29
N LEU A 33 -39.29 2.49 25.25
CA LEU A 33 -38.90 1.60 24.11
C LEU A 33 -38.81 2.32 22.76
N ALA A 34 -38.61 3.61 22.73
CA ALA A 34 -38.43 4.34 21.46
C ALA A 34 -37.28 5.34 21.49
N LEU A 35 -36.19 4.99 22.18
CA LEU A 35 -34.88 5.62 21.99
C LEU A 35 -33.93 4.58 21.38
N THR A 36 -34.33 3.95 20.27
CA THR A 36 -33.34 3.55 19.29
C THR A 36 -32.80 4.85 18.71
N GLY A 37 -31.77 5.38 19.38
CA GLY A 37 -31.05 6.53 18.90
C GLY A 37 -30.60 6.23 17.47
N SER A 38 -31.25 6.85 16.51
CA SER A 38 -30.65 7.08 15.20
C SER A 38 -29.27 7.65 15.52
N ALA A 39 -28.20 6.87 15.27
CA ALA A 39 -26.86 7.40 15.39
C ALA A 39 -26.84 8.63 14.49
N ALA A 40 -26.77 9.81 15.11
CA ALA A 40 -26.66 11.04 14.36
C ALA A 40 -25.43 10.86 13.47
N ALA A 41 -25.60 11.07 12.22
CA ALA A 41 -24.54 11.10 11.24
C ALA A 41 -23.43 12.04 11.73
N GLN A 42 -22.17 11.61 11.59
CA GLN A 42 -21.04 12.28 12.26
C GLN A 42 -20.10 12.91 11.23
N GLY A 43 -20.66 13.81 10.40
CA GLY A 43 -19.89 14.76 9.63
C GLY A 43 -19.41 14.27 8.27
N GLU A 44 -18.70 15.16 7.61
CA GLU A 44 -18.04 14.98 6.31
C GLU A 44 -16.53 14.87 6.49
N LEU A 45 -15.92 13.86 5.88
CA LEU A 45 -14.47 13.70 5.82
C LEU A 45 -13.94 14.32 4.52
N ARG A 46 -12.93 15.17 4.60
CA ARG A 46 -12.40 15.92 3.47
C ARG A 46 -10.92 15.64 3.28
N PHE A 47 -10.50 15.26 2.08
CA PHE A 47 -9.09 15.12 1.74
C PHE A 47 -8.84 15.25 0.23
N CYS A 48 -7.58 15.30 -0.17
CA CYS A 48 -7.22 15.51 -1.57
C CYS A 48 -6.85 14.19 -2.27
N LEU A 49 -7.29 14.07 -3.53
CA LEU A 49 -6.69 13.19 -4.53
C LEU A 49 -5.58 13.95 -5.26
N ARG A 50 -4.42 13.31 -5.48
CA ARG A 50 -3.26 13.94 -6.15
C ARG A 50 -3.40 14.01 -7.67
N SER A 51 -4.32 13.26 -8.22
CA SER A 51 -4.67 13.25 -9.64
C SER A 51 -6.17 12.99 -9.79
N GLU A 52 -6.67 13.26 -10.97
CA GLU A 52 -8.03 12.87 -11.35
C GLU A 52 -8.13 11.36 -11.47
N PRO A 53 -9.22 10.72 -10.98
CA PRO A 53 -9.44 9.29 -11.20
C PRO A 53 -9.68 9.05 -12.70
N LYS A 54 -8.92 8.12 -13.28
CA LYS A 54 -9.07 7.74 -14.69
C LYS A 54 -10.35 6.96 -14.95
N THR A 55 -10.85 6.26 -13.93
CA THR A 55 -12.05 5.43 -14.04
C THR A 55 -12.76 5.26 -12.70
N PHE A 56 -14.06 5.05 -12.75
CA PHE A 56 -14.88 4.57 -11.63
C PHE A 56 -15.21 3.07 -11.76
N ASP A 57 -14.86 2.43 -12.88
CA ASP A 57 -15.00 0.98 -13.05
C ASP A 57 -13.96 0.26 -12.16
N PRO A 58 -14.38 -0.45 -11.11
CA PRO A 58 -13.45 -1.02 -10.14
C PRO A 58 -12.58 -2.15 -10.71
N LEU A 59 -12.92 -2.69 -11.87
CA LEU A 59 -12.14 -3.73 -12.53
C LEU A 59 -11.05 -3.19 -13.47
N LYS A 60 -11.08 -1.86 -13.78
CA LYS A 60 -10.12 -1.19 -14.70
C LYS A 60 -9.14 -0.23 -13.99
N VAL A 61 -9.04 -0.35 -12.68
CA VAL A 61 -8.28 0.58 -11.86
C VAL A 61 -6.77 0.38 -12.03
N GLU A 62 -6.05 1.46 -12.38
CA GLU A 62 -4.59 1.49 -12.58
C GLU A 62 -3.89 2.62 -11.82
N ASP A 63 -4.61 3.68 -11.46
CA ASP A 63 -4.06 4.88 -10.82
C ASP A 63 -4.52 5.01 -9.36
N ASP A 64 -3.73 5.74 -8.55
CA ASP A 64 -3.96 5.89 -7.11
C ASP A 64 -5.32 6.53 -6.77
N ALA A 65 -5.80 7.46 -7.60
CA ALA A 65 -7.08 8.13 -7.36
C ALA A 65 -8.25 7.16 -7.60
N SER A 66 -8.20 6.38 -8.68
CA SER A 66 -9.20 5.33 -8.95
C SER A 66 -9.13 4.21 -7.91
N VAL A 67 -7.93 3.83 -7.42
CA VAL A 67 -7.74 2.89 -6.29
C VAL A 67 -8.42 3.41 -5.03
N ALA A 68 -8.26 4.70 -4.70
CA ALA A 68 -8.90 5.30 -3.54
C ALA A 68 -10.43 5.23 -3.61
N ILE A 69 -11.01 5.54 -4.77
CA ILE A 69 -12.47 5.43 -4.99
C ILE A 69 -12.93 3.98 -4.84
N ARG A 70 -12.24 3.03 -5.50
CA ARG A 70 -12.54 1.60 -5.36
C ARG A 70 -12.50 1.14 -3.91
N TYR A 71 -11.50 1.59 -3.14
CA TYR A 71 -11.38 1.24 -1.73
C TYR A 71 -12.57 1.73 -0.90
N LEU A 72 -13.05 2.94 -1.16
CA LEU A 72 -14.14 3.58 -0.43
C LEU A 72 -15.53 3.06 -0.83
N THR A 73 -15.69 2.59 -2.06
CA THR A 73 -16.99 2.19 -2.61
C THR A 73 -17.15 0.67 -2.81
N GLY A 74 -16.04 -0.05 -3.01
CA GLY A 74 -16.06 -1.46 -3.34
C GLY A 74 -16.30 -2.37 -2.14
N GLY A 75 -17.24 -3.31 -2.27
CA GLY A 75 -17.33 -4.46 -1.37
C GLY A 75 -16.50 -5.63 -1.88
N VAL A 76 -15.69 -6.22 -1.02
CA VAL A 76 -14.79 -7.33 -1.35
C VAL A 76 -15.12 -8.59 -0.57
N LEU A 77 -14.70 -9.76 -1.04
CA LEU A 77 -14.96 -11.03 -0.34
C LEU A 77 -14.15 -11.14 0.95
N VAL A 78 -12.90 -10.70 0.91
CA VAL A 78 -11.97 -10.67 2.04
C VAL A 78 -11.27 -9.32 2.05
N ARG A 79 -10.84 -8.87 3.22
CA ARG A 79 -10.11 -7.59 3.39
C ARG A 79 -8.80 -7.81 4.12
N LEU A 80 -7.72 -7.28 3.57
CA LEU A 80 -6.47 -7.20 4.30
C LEU A 80 -6.57 -6.12 5.38
N ASN A 81 -6.46 -6.50 6.64
CA ASN A 81 -6.32 -5.55 7.73
C ASN A 81 -4.95 -4.86 7.61
N ARG A 82 -4.96 -3.54 7.38
CA ARG A 82 -3.74 -2.78 7.09
C ARG A 82 -2.79 -2.66 8.28
N GLN A 83 -3.30 -2.84 9.50
CA GLN A 83 -2.51 -2.78 10.74
C GLN A 83 -1.86 -4.13 11.08
N THR A 84 -2.63 -5.22 10.97
CA THR A 84 -2.14 -6.56 11.34
C THR A 84 -1.49 -7.32 10.18
N GLN A 85 -1.78 -6.92 8.93
CA GLN A 85 -1.42 -7.58 7.67
C GLN A 85 -2.03 -9.00 7.53
N VAL A 86 -3.14 -9.26 8.22
CA VAL A 86 -3.90 -10.51 8.15
C VAL A 86 -5.17 -10.30 7.35
N LEU A 87 -5.57 -11.31 6.57
CA LEU A 87 -6.86 -11.31 5.87
C LEU A 87 -8.02 -11.51 6.85
N GLU A 88 -9.04 -10.69 6.70
CA GLU A 88 -10.27 -10.73 7.52
C GLU A 88 -11.49 -11.04 6.64
N PRO A 89 -12.51 -11.73 7.21
CA PRO A 89 -13.78 -11.97 6.53
C PRO A 89 -14.54 -10.67 6.24
N GLU A 90 -14.99 -10.50 4.98
CA GLU A 90 -15.85 -9.40 4.55
C GLU A 90 -17.19 -9.93 4.02
N LEU A 91 -17.48 -9.81 2.74
CA LEU A 91 -18.68 -10.41 2.14
C LEU A 91 -18.68 -11.94 2.23
N ALA A 92 -17.50 -12.56 2.26
CA ALA A 92 -17.36 -13.96 2.66
C ALA A 92 -17.24 -14.07 4.18
N GLN A 93 -17.98 -15.00 4.79
CA GLN A 93 -17.84 -15.37 6.21
C GLN A 93 -16.58 -16.22 6.45
N SER A 94 -16.22 -17.03 5.46
CA SER A 94 -15.05 -17.90 5.48
C SER A 94 -14.68 -18.33 4.06
N TRP A 95 -13.45 -18.78 3.91
CA TRP A 95 -12.95 -19.35 2.65
C TRP A 95 -11.95 -20.47 2.90
N LYS A 96 -11.71 -21.26 1.87
CA LYS A 96 -10.74 -22.35 1.90
C LYS A 96 -10.05 -22.46 0.54
N VAL A 97 -8.73 -22.36 0.54
CA VAL A 97 -7.90 -22.67 -0.63
C VAL A 97 -7.56 -24.16 -0.63
N SER A 98 -7.60 -24.80 -1.80
CA SER A 98 -7.20 -26.19 -1.98
C SER A 98 -5.69 -26.37 -1.78
N LYS A 99 -5.26 -27.59 -1.44
CA LYS A 99 -3.83 -27.89 -1.21
C LYS A 99 -2.94 -27.66 -2.44
N ASP A 100 -3.51 -27.81 -3.63
CA ASP A 100 -2.82 -27.59 -4.90
C ASP A 100 -2.83 -26.12 -5.36
N GLY A 101 -3.47 -25.22 -4.59
CA GLY A 101 -3.55 -23.80 -4.88
C GLY A 101 -4.41 -23.43 -6.10
N LYS A 102 -5.15 -24.39 -6.68
CA LYS A 102 -5.96 -24.17 -7.89
C LYS A 102 -7.40 -23.81 -7.61
N GLN A 103 -7.90 -23.99 -6.39
CA GLN A 103 -9.30 -23.78 -6.09
C GLN A 103 -9.48 -22.98 -4.81
N ILE A 104 -10.47 -22.10 -4.81
CA ILE A 104 -10.94 -21.42 -3.62
C ILE A 104 -12.45 -21.56 -3.49
N ILE A 105 -12.89 -21.87 -2.27
CA ILE A 105 -14.30 -21.99 -1.91
C ILE A 105 -14.64 -20.86 -0.96
N PHE A 106 -15.63 -20.05 -1.28
CA PHE A 106 -16.16 -19.01 -0.42
C PHE A 106 -17.53 -19.40 0.14
N LYS A 107 -17.72 -19.17 1.44
CA LYS A 107 -19.03 -19.14 2.08
C LYS A 107 -19.40 -17.68 2.31
N LEU A 108 -20.44 -17.21 1.64
CA LEU A 108 -20.88 -15.81 1.62
C LEU A 108 -21.81 -15.51 2.80
N ARG A 109 -21.92 -14.24 3.15
CA ARG A 109 -22.95 -13.75 4.07
C ARG A 109 -24.29 -13.68 3.34
N SER A 110 -25.38 -13.90 4.07
CA SER A 110 -26.74 -13.75 3.59
C SER A 110 -27.34 -12.40 4.03
N GLY A 111 -28.41 -11.96 3.35
CA GLY A 111 -29.15 -10.76 3.72
C GLY A 111 -28.45 -9.45 3.43
N ILE A 112 -27.42 -9.44 2.57
CA ILE A 112 -26.73 -8.25 2.09
C ILE A 112 -27.39 -7.78 0.80
N SER A 113 -27.44 -6.45 0.61
CA SER A 113 -27.91 -5.82 -0.62
C SER A 113 -26.94 -4.76 -1.10
N PHE A 114 -26.88 -4.56 -2.40
CA PHE A 114 -26.19 -3.44 -3.02
C PHE A 114 -26.86 -2.11 -2.63
N SER A 115 -26.20 -1.01 -2.93
CA SER A 115 -26.68 0.35 -2.64
C SER A 115 -28.02 0.69 -3.29
N ASP A 116 -28.36 0.04 -4.40
CA ASP A 116 -29.63 0.17 -5.09
C ASP A 116 -30.74 -0.78 -4.59
N GLY A 117 -30.43 -1.60 -3.57
CA GLY A 117 -31.36 -2.58 -2.98
C GLY A 117 -31.32 -3.95 -3.63
N THR A 118 -30.59 -4.17 -4.72
CA THR A 118 -30.44 -5.49 -5.36
C THR A 118 -29.78 -6.48 -4.38
N PRO A 119 -30.31 -7.70 -4.18
CA PRO A 119 -29.71 -8.68 -3.29
C PRO A 119 -28.34 -9.14 -3.77
N PHE A 120 -27.40 -9.37 -2.83
CA PHE A 120 -26.09 -9.96 -3.09
C PHE A 120 -26.14 -11.48 -2.96
N SER A 121 -25.53 -12.17 -3.91
CA SER A 121 -25.45 -13.64 -3.95
C SER A 121 -24.18 -14.16 -4.62
N ALA A 122 -24.03 -15.48 -4.70
CA ALA A 122 -22.98 -16.16 -5.43
C ALA A 122 -22.99 -15.86 -6.95
N GLU A 123 -24.13 -15.45 -7.50
CA GLU A 123 -24.26 -15.06 -8.92
C GLU A 123 -23.45 -13.79 -9.22
N ASP A 124 -23.43 -12.83 -8.29
CA ASP A 124 -22.65 -11.59 -8.43
C ASP A 124 -21.15 -11.87 -8.40
N VAL A 125 -20.71 -12.81 -7.55
CA VAL A 125 -19.32 -13.25 -7.50
C VAL A 125 -18.92 -13.94 -8.81
N ALA A 126 -19.77 -14.86 -9.32
CA ALA A 126 -19.52 -15.55 -10.59
C ALA A 126 -19.46 -14.55 -11.75
N TYR A 127 -20.40 -13.62 -11.80
CA TYR A 127 -20.44 -12.54 -12.80
C TYR A 127 -19.17 -11.67 -12.73
N THR A 128 -18.76 -11.25 -11.54
CA THR A 128 -17.54 -10.44 -11.36
C THR A 128 -16.30 -11.17 -11.85
N VAL A 129 -16.14 -12.44 -11.50
CA VAL A 129 -15.01 -13.26 -11.97
C VAL A 129 -15.03 -13.41 -13.49
N GLN A 130 -16.22 -13.59 -14.10
CA GLN A 130 -16.36 -13.66 -15.54
C GLN A 130 -15.91 -12.36 -16.21
N GLN A 131 -16.36 -11.20 -15.71
CA GLN A 131 -15.94 -9.89 -16.23
C GLN A 131 -14.43 -9.66 -16.06
N LEU A 132 -13.90 -10.00 -14.88
CA LEU A 132 -12.49 -9.86 -14.57
C LEU A 132 -11.57 -10.68 -15.52
N MET A 133 -12.06 -11.84 -15.96
CA MET A 133 -11.34 -12.74 -16.87
C MET A 133 -11.60 -12.45 -18.36
N ASP A 134 -12.48 -11.53 -18.71
CA ASP A 134 -12.73 -11.14 -20.09
C ASP A 134 -11.48 -10.44 -20.66
N PRO A 135 -10.84 -10.99 -21.72
CA PRO A 135 -9.69 -10.35 -22.33
C PRO A 135 -10.01 -8.96 -22.91
N ALA A 136 -11.25 -8.71 -23.34
CA ALA A 136 -11.66 -7.43 -23.89
C ALA A 136 -11.74 -6.32 -22.82
N LEU A 137 -11.82 -6.67 -21.55
CA LEU A 137 -11.85 -5.69 -20.46
C LEU A 137 -10.47 -5.10 -20.18
N HIS A 138 -9.38 -5.83 -20.52
CA HIS A 138 -8.00 -5.44 -20.19
C HIS A 138 -7.82 -5.07 -18.71
N SER A 139 -8.36 -5.91 -17.80
CA SER A 139 -8.32 -5.65 -16.36
C SER A 139 -6.95 -5.92 -15.77
N PRO A 140 -6.26 -4.92 -15.19
CA PRO A 140 -4.97 -5.13 -14.50
C PRO A 140 -5.14 -6.05 -13.28
N THR A 141 -6.27 -5.94 -12.58
CA THR A 141 -6.61 -6.86 -11.48
C THR A 141 -6.82 -8.29 -12.01
N GLY A 142 -7.43 -8.44 -13.21
CA GLY A 142 -7.62 -9.72 -13.88
C GLY A 142 -6.32 -10.40 -14.27
N ASP A 143 -5.31 -9.63 -14.65
CA ASP A 143 -4.00 -10.17 -15.03
C ASP A 143 -3.34 -10.94 -13.88
N ALA A 144 -3.54 -10.51 -12.64
CA ALA A 144 -3.03 -11.21 -11.46
C ALA A 144 -3.63 -12.62 -11.27
N PHE A 145 -4.79 -12.90 -11.86
CA PHE A 145 -5.45 -14.21 -11.82
C PHE A 145 -5.15 -15.09 -13.05
N ARG A 146 -4.50 -14.55 -14.10
CA ARG A 146 -4.15 -15.30 -15.31
C ARG A 146 -2.89 -16.13 -15.09
N SER A 147 -3.05 -17.31 -14.49
CA SER A 147 -1.97 -18.24 -14.23
C SER A 147 -1.99 -19.39 -15.24
N GLY A 148 -1.23 -19.29 -16.32
CA GLY A 148 -1.08 -20.34 -17.33
C GLY A 148 -2.25 -20.45 -18.32
N PRO A 149 -2.16 -21.39 -19.29
CA PRO A 149 -3.20 -21.61 -20.30
C PRO A 149 -4.44 -22.27 -19.68
N GLY A 150 -5.63 -21.80 -20.08
CA GLY A 150 -6.91 -22.33 -19.62
C GLY A 150 -7.86 -21.24 -19.14
N LYS A 151 -9.05 -21.63 -18.75
CA LYS A 151 -10.10 -20.71 -18.26
C LYS A 151 -10.28 -20.86 -16.77
N VAL A 152 -10.59 -19.76 -16.10
CA VAL A 152 -11.09 -19.76 -14.72
C VAL A 152 -12.56 -20.18 -14.77
N GLU A 153 -12.92 -21.16 -13.94
CA GLU A 153 -14.26 -21.70 -13.85
C GLU A 153 -14.90 -21.33 -12.52
N THR A 154 -16.18 -20.95 -12.57
CA THR A 154 -17.00 -20.71 -11.38
C THR A 154 -18.11 -21.73 -11.27
N LYS A 155 -18.32 -22.28 -10.06
CA LYS A 155 -19.41 -23.21 -9.78
C LYS A 155 -20.19 -22.71 -8.56
N ILE A 156 -21.41 -22.26 -8.81
CA ILE A 156 -22.37 -21.88 -7.77
C ILE A 156 -22.91 -23.16 -7.14
N ILE A 157 -22.70 -23.31 -5.84
CA ILE A 157 -23.19 -24.45 -5.06
C ILE A 157 -24.54 -24.12 -4.43
N SER A 158 -24.69 -22.87 -3.98
CA SER A 158 -25.93 -22.31 -3.44
C SER A 158 -25.86 -20.77 -3.53
N PRO A 159 -26.92 -20.01 -3.24
CA PRO A 159 -26.88 -18.55 -3.24
C PRO A 159 -25.80 -17.94 -2.33
N ILE A 160 -25.30 -18.72 -1.33
CA ILE A 160 -24.28 -18.28 -0.37
C ILE A 160 -22.99 -19.09 -0.44
N GLN A 161 -22.78 -19.89 -1.50
CA GLN A 161 -21.55 -20.67 -1.63
C GLN A 161 -21.13 -20.81 -3.08
N ILE A 162 -19.88 -20.49 -3.36
CA ILE A 162 -19.27 -20.56 -4.68
C ILE A 162 -17.88 -21.20 -4.59
N THR A 163 -17.54 -21.95 -5.63
CA THR A 163 -16.19 -22.47 -5.88
C THR A 163 -15.64 -21.82 -7.14
N ILE A 164 -14.40 -21.35 -7.07
CA ILE A 164 -13.67 -20.78 -8.21
C ILE A 164 -12.44 -21.66 -8.44
N THR A 165 -12.28 -22.13 -9.68
CA THR A 165 -11.19 -23.04 -10.07
C THR A 165 -10.33 -22.38 -11.14
N PHE A 166 -9.02 -22.42 -10.91
CA PHE A 166 -8.00 -21.84 -11.79
C PHE A 166 -7.27 -22.93 -12.57
N PRO A 167 -6.81 -22.66 -13.81
CA PRO A 167 -6.12 -23.67 -14.62
C PRO A 167 -4.77 -24.09 -14.05
N ALA A 168 -4.09 -23.19 -13.32
CA ALA A 168 -2.83 -23.44 -12.65
C ALA A 168 -2.89 -22.93 -11.20
N PRO A 169 -1.95 -23.33 -10.31
CA PRO A 169 -1.86 -22.78 -8.96
C PRO A 169 -1.69 -21.26 -8.98
N VAL A 170 -2.41 -20.57 -8.10
CA VAL A 170 -2.28 -19.12 -7.87
C VAL A 170 -1.76 -18.91 -6.45
N ALA A 171 -0.54 -18.43 -6.35
CA ALA A 171 0.04 -18.15 -5.05
C ALA A 171 -0.65 -16.95 -4.39
N GLY A 172 -0.94 -17.05 -3.09
CA GLY A 172 -1.68 -16.01 -2.38
C GLY A 172 -3.08 -15.78 -2.94
N LEU A 173 -3.71 -16.83 -3.47
CA LEU A 173 -5.01 -16.77 -4.16
C LEU A 173 -6.09 -16.03 -3.36
N ASP A 174 -6.16 -16.23 -2.07
CA ASP A 174 -7.13 -15.54 -1.21
C ASP A 174 -6.85 -14.04 -1.09
N ARG A 175 -5.57 -13.62 -1.06
CA ARG A 175 -5.18 -12.19 -1.00
C ARG A 175 -5.59 -11.41 -2.23
N GLN A 176 -5.63 -12.03 -3.40
CA GLN A 176 -6.04 -11.39 -4.64
C GLN A 176 -7.46 -10.82 -4.55
N PHE A 177 -8.33 -11.46 -3.76
CA PHE A 177 -9.71 -11.02 -3.58
C PHE A 177 -9.88 -9.78 -2.66
N ASP A 178 -8.84 -9.28 -1.99
CA ASP A 178 -8.86 -7.97 -1.31
C ASP A 178 -9.04 -6.80 -2.28
N GLN A 179 -8.66 -7.00 -3.54
CA GLN A 179 -8.73 -5.96 -4.58
C GLN A 179 -9.93 -6.12 -5.53
N VAL A 180 -10.66 -7.21 -5.44
CA VAL A 180 -11.80 -7.49 -6.33
C VAL A 180 -13.09 -6.97 -5.73
N ALA A 181 -13.51 -5.78 -6.16
CA ALA A 181 -14.83 -5.26 -5.82
C ALA A 181 -15.92 -6.04 -6.57
N ILE A 182 -16.89 -6.55 -5.84
CA ILE A 182 -17.98 -7.37 -6.41
C ILE A 182 -19.00 -6.49 -7.10
N LEU A 183 -19.28 -6.81 -8.36
CA LEU A 183 -20.28 -6.15 -9.21
C LEU A 183 -21.62 -6.86 -9.11
N SER A 184 -22.71 -6.10 -9.29
CA SER A 184 -24.05 -6.70 -9.37
C SER A 184 -24.29 -7.33 -10.74
N ALA A 185 -24.70 -8.59 -10.75
CA ALA A 185 -25.17 -9.26 -11.96
C ALA A 185 -26.55 -8.76 -12.41
N HIS A 186 -27.36 -8.24 -11.49
CA HIS A 186 -28.79 -7.99 -11.66
C HIS A 186 -29.18 -6.51 -11.68
N SER A 187 -28.31 -5.60 -11.20
CA SER A 187 -28.59 -4.17 -11.22
C SER A 187 -28.74 -3.64 -12.65
N THR A 188 -29.70 -2.79 -12.86
CA THR A 188 -29.88 -2.02 -14.11
C THR A 188 -28.87 -0.86 -14.20
N LYS A 189 -28.27 -0.47 -13.08
CA LYS A 189 -27.26 0.58 -12.94
C LYS A 189 -25.96 -0.01 -12.41
N LYS A 190 -25.41 -0.98 -13.12
CA LYS A 190 -24.29 -1.82 -12.67
C LYS A 190 -23.08 -1.04 -12.12
N GLU A 191 -22.73 0.08 -12.76
CA GLU A 191 -21.60 0.93 -12.37
C GLU A 191 -21.84 1.72 -11.07
N MET A 192 -23.10 1.85 -10.63
CA MET A 192 -23.49 2.62 -9.44
C MET A 192 -23.93 1.74 -8.27
N ALA A 193 -24.18 0.47 -8.49
CA ALA A 193 -24.56 -0.49 -7.45
C ALA A 193 -23.30 -1.01 -6.74
N VAL A 194 -23.08 -0.58 -5.49
CA VAL A 194 -21.89 -0.90 -4.70
C VAL A 194 -22.26 -1.62 -3.41
N LEU A 195 -21.31 -2.40 -2.88
CA LEU A 195 -21.44 -3.12 -1.60
C LEU A 195 -20.57 -2.50 -0.49
N GLY A 196 -19.75 -1.52 -0.82
CA GLY A 196 -18.90 -0.82 0.14
C GLY A 196 -19.63 0.24 0.96
N PRO A 197 -18.91 0.89 1.90
CA PRO A 197 -19.51 1.83 2.85
C PRO A 197 -20.01 3.13 2.23
N PHE A 198 -19.47 3.52 1.07
CA PHE A 198 -19.86 4.74 0.37
C PHE A 198 -20.20 4.46 -1.10
N MET A 199 -20.87 5.43 -1.72
CA MET A 199 -21.22 5.44 -3.13
C MET A 199 -20.92 6.81 -3.75
N VAL A 200 -20.48 6.86 -5.00
CA VAL A 200 -20.29 8.13 -5.74
C VAL A 200 -21.65 8.80 -5.91
N SER A 201 -21.78 10.04 -5.45
CA SER A 201 -23.01 10.83 -5.56
C SER A 201 -22.90 12.01 -6.51
N ASP A 202 -21.69 12.56 -6.68
CA ASP A 202 -21.41 13.66 -7.62
C ASP A 202 -19.93 13.60 -8.06
N TYR A 203 -19.69 14.01 -9.30
CA TYR A 203 -18.34 14.12 -9.85
C TYR A 203 -18.25 15.34 -10.75
N LYS A 204 -17.29 16.21 -10.44
CA LYS A 204 -16.96 17.39 -11.26
C LYS A 204 -15.54 17.21 -11.78
N PRO A 205 -15.36 16.90 -13.07
CA PRO A 205 -14.04 16.69 -13.66
C PRO A 205 -13.07 17.82 -13.36
N GLY A 206 -11.84 17.45 -12.99
CA GLY A 206 -10.78 18.39 -12.62
C GLY A 206 -10.96 19.10 -11.28
N ALA A 207 -12.06 18.84 -10.55
CA ALA A 207 -12.38 19.56 -9.32
C ALA A 207 -12.63 18.63 -8.13
N THR A 208 -13.73 17.85 -8.13
CA THR A 208 -14.18 17.14 -6.93
C THR A 208 -14.87 15.82 -7.23
N VAL A 209 -14.75 14.87 -6.29
CA VAL A 209 -15.60 13.67 -6.20
C VAL A 209 -16.29 13.68 -4.83
N LEU A 210 -17.61 13.60 -4.82
CA LEU A 210 -18.40 13.51 -3.60
C LEU A 210 -18.92 12.08 -3.42
N LEU A 211 -18.63 11.49 -2.28
CA LEU A 211 -19.15 10.19 -1.88
C LEU A 211 -20.17 10.37 -0.76
N LYS A 212 -21.28 9.62 -0.83
CA LYS A 212 -22.30 9.55 0.24
C LYS A 212 -22.33 8.18 0.85
N ARG A 213 -22.75 8.11 2.11
CA ARG A 213 -23.00 6.86 2.82
C ARG A 213 -23.89 5.94 2.00
N ASN A 214 -23.50 4.66 1.87
CA ASN A 214 -24.37 3.63 1.33
C ASN A 214 -25.46 3.28 2.36
N PRO A 215 -26.74 3.54 2.08
CA PRO A 215 -27.82 3.29 3.05
C PRO A 215 -28.00 1.80 3.37
N ASN A 216 -27.59 0.93 2.46
CA ASN A 216 -27.69 -0.53 2.57
C ASN A 216 -26.41 -1.19 3.06
N TYR A 217 -25.42 -0.40 3.56
CA TYR A 217 -24.19 -0.99 4.06
C TYR A 217 -24.46 -1.94 5.23
N TRP A 218 -23.94 -3.15 5.13
CA TRP A 218 -24.34 -4.28 5.95
C TRP A 218 -23.70 -4.35 7.33
N LYS A 219 -22.56 -3.66 7.55
CA LYS A 219 -21.81 -3.72 8.80
C LYS A 219 -22.45 -2.89 9.91
N ALA A 220 -22.26 -3.39 11.14
CA ALA A 220 -22.48 -2.65 12.39
C ALA A 220 -21.24 -2.79 13.30
N ASP A 221 -21.10 -1.89 14.25
CA ASP A 221 -20.09 -1.99 15.30
C ASP A 221 -20.50 -3.00 16.41
N ALA A 222 -19.62 -3.18 17.39
CA ALA A 222 -19.86 -4.12 18.51
C ALA A 222 -21.08 -3.75 19.37
N GLN A 223 -21.55 -2.49 19.29
CA GLN A 223 -22.73 -1.98 19.99
C GLN A 223 -24.00 -2.03 19.12
N GLY A 224 -23.90 -2.58 17.91
CA GLY A 224 -25.02 -2.67 16.96
C GLY A 224 -25.32 -1.38 16.20
N ARG A 225 -24.49 -0.33 16.30
CA ARG A 225 -24.67 0.91 15.55
C ARG A 225 -24.24 0.68 14.09
N LYS A 226 -25.07 1.14 13.16
CA LYS A 226 -24.78 1.02 11.72
C LYS A 226 -23.51 1.79 11.32
N LEU A 227 -22.69 1.18 10.49
CA LEU A 227 -21.55 1.78 9.82
C LEU A 227 -21.92 2.20 8.37
N PRO A 228 -21.17 3.10 7.74
CA PRO A 228 -20.11 3.93 8.32
C PRO A 228 -20.70 5.02 9.23
N TYR A 229 -19.87 5.60 10.09
CA TYR A 229 -20.32 6.73 10.93
C TYR A 229 -20.46 8.03 10.14
N LEU A 230 -19.56 8.28 9.18
CA LEU A 230 -19.59 9.46 8.32
C LEU A 230 -20.82 9.47 7.39
N ASP A 231 -21.31 10.67 7.06
CA ASP A 231 -22.38 10.88 6.07
C ASP A 231 -21.82 10.94 4.64
N SER A 232 -20.67 11.59 4.50
CA SER A 232 -20.07 11.86 3.20
C SER A 232 -18.56 11.94 3.29
N ILE A 233 -17.92 11.79 2.13
CA ILE A 233 -16.51 12.07 1.91
C ILE A 233 -16.40 13.01 0.73
N HIS A 234 -15.71 14.14 0.94
CA HIS A 234 -15.42 15.12 -0.08
C HIS A 234 -13.96 15.01 -0.51
N LEU A 235 -13.75 14.68 -1.77
CA LEU A 235 -12.43 14.51 -2.36
C LEU A 235 -12.17 15.64 -3.34
N ASP A 236 -11.17 16.48 -3.05
CA ASP A 236 -10.72 17.53 -3.96
C ASP A 236 -9.58 17.02 -4.83
N ILE A 237 -9.59 17.32 -6.13
CA ILE A 237 -8.49 17.00 -7.03
C ILE A 237 -7.43 18.11 -6.88
N GLN A 238 -6.34 17.82 -6.15
CA GLN A 238 -5.30 18.79 -5.84
C GLN A 238 -3.90 18.18 -5.98
N PRO A 239 -3.22 18.38 -7.13
CA PRO A 239 -1.87 17.84 -7.35
C PRO A 239 -0.77 18.60 -6.59
N ASN A 240 -1.00 19.86 -6.22
CA ASN A 240 0.02 20.69 -5.57
C ASN A 240 0.06 20.46 -4.06
N ARG A 241 1.19 19.94 -3.57
CA ARG A 241 1.40 19.61 -2.16
C ARG A 241 1.40 20.84 -1.23
N ASP A 242 1.94 21.97 -1.67
CA ASP A 242 1.94 23.19 -0.85
C ASP A 242 0.52 23.71 -0.61
N VAL A 243 -0.35 23.61 -1.63
CA VAL A 243 -1.76 23.98 -1.51
C VAL A 243 -2.49 23.01 -0.58
N GLU A 244 -2.25 21.69 -0.72
CA GLU A 244 -2.82 20.67 0.18
C GLU A 244 -2.42 20.94 1.64
N MET A 245 -1.14 21.21 1.91
CA MET A 245 -0.63 21.57 3.24
C MET A 245 -1.27 22.86 3.80
N LEU A 246 -1.42 23.89 2.96
CA LEU A 246 -2.06 25.14 3.38
C LEU A 246 -3.52 24.91 3.77
N ARG A 247 -4.26 24.11 2.98
CA ARG A 247 -5.65 23.75 3.26
C ARG A 247 -5.79 22.93 4.54
N PHE A 248 -4.88 21.98 4.78
CA PHE A 248 -4.86 21.22 6.03
C PHE A 248 -4.66 22.14 7.25
N ARG A 249 -3.71 23.06 7.20
CA ARG A 249 -3.48 24.04 8.27
C ARG A 249 -4.65 24.99 8.52
N ARG A 250 -5.50 25.20 7.51
CA ARG A 250 -6.73 25.99 7.61
C ARG A 250 -7.96 25.18 8.01
N ASN A 251 -7.78 23.88 8.30
CA ASN A 251 -8.87 22.93 8.58
C ASN A 251 -9.88 22.82 7.41
N GLU A 252 -9.44 23.04 6.18
CA GLU A 252 -10.27 22.86 4.98
C GLU A 252 -10.30 21.40 4.53
N ILE A 253 -9.28 20.61 4.90
CA ILE A 253 -9.19 19.16 4.71
C ILE A 253 -8.75 18.50 6.03
N ASP A 254 -9.06 17.22 6.18
CA ASP A 254 -8.97 16.48 7.44
C ASP A 254 -7.84 15.45 7.45
N LEU A 255 -7.39 14.98 6.28
CA LEU A 255 -6.35 13.96 6.15
C LEU A 255 -5.32 14.34 5.08
N ILE A 256 -4.06 13.95 5.32
CA ILE A 256 -3.00 13.92 4.30
C ILE A 256 -2.32 12.56 4.36
N ASN A 257 -2.31 11.83 3.24
CA ASN A 257 -1.52 10.62 3.07
C ASN A 257 -0.13 10.93 2.50
N SER A 258 0.85 10.11 2.83
CA SER A 258 2.20 10.16 2.22
C SER A 258 2.86 11.53 2.33
N LEU A 259 2.98 12.07 3.54
CA LEU A 259 3.71 13.32 3.80
C LEU A 259 5.21 13.15 3.51
N ASP A 260 5.79 14.20 2.96
CA ASP A 260 7.25 14.33 2.89
C ASP A 260 7.83 14.73 4.25
N SER A 261 9.07 14.33 4.53
CA SER A 261 9.74 14.58 5.82
C SER A 261 9.78 16.07 6.19
N GLU A 262 10.00 16.95 5.22
CA GLU A 262 10.03 18.39 5.45
C GLU A 262 8.66 18.94 5.91
N TYR A 263 7.57 18.53 5.25
CA TYR A 263 6.22 18.95 5.64
C TYR A 263 5.80 18.32 6.97
N PHE A 264 6.23 17.09 7.21
CA PHE A 264 6.02 16.43 8.50
C PHE A 264 6.62 17.25 9.64
N ASP A 265 7.90 17.61 9.55
CA ASP A 265 8.59 18.41 10.57
C ASP A 265 7.97 19.80 10.75
N LYS A 266 7.62 20.47 9.66
CA LYS A 266 6.95 21.78 9.71
C LYS A 266 5.61 21.71 10.44
N LEU A 267 4.85 20.63 10.25
CA LEU A 267 3.57 20.43 10.92
C LEU A 267 3.78 19.97 12.36
N ALA A 268 4.74 19.07 12.61
CA ALA A 268 5.08 18.57 13.94
C ALA A 268 5.52 19.70 14.88
N SER A 269 6.23 20.71 14.38
CA SER A 269 6.68 21.86 15.16
C SER A 269 5.54 22.73 15.70
N THR A 270 4.37 22.74 15.05
CA THR A 270 3.21 23.54 15.43
C THR A 270 2.03 22.72 15.96
N SER A 271 1.90 21.49 15.50
CA SER A 271 0.75 20.62 15.77
C SER A 271 1.19 19.13 15.83
N PRO A 272 2.03 18.76 16.82
CA PRO A 272 2.64 17.41 16.88
C PRO A 272 1.59 16.30 17.01
N GLN A 273 0.42 16.58 17.56
CA GLN A 273 -0.69 15.64 17.72
C GLN A 273 -1.39 15.29 16.39
N MET A 274 -1.14 16.05 15.32
CA MET A 274 -1.78 15.82 14.02
C MET A 274 -0.91 15.01 13.07
N VAL A 275 0.38 14.81 13.36
CA VAL A 275 1.30 14.05 12.51
C VAL A 275 1.52 12.64 13.05
N HIS A 276 1.66 11.69 12.14
CA HIS A 276 1.84 10.28 12.46
C HIS A 276 2.97 9.69 11.64
N ASP A 277 3.98 9.18 12.32
CA ASP A 277 5.04 8.34 11.74
C ASP A 277 4.72 6.88 12.08
N ALA A 278 4.30 6.12 11.09
CA ALA A 278 3.94 4.71 11.25
C ALA A 278 5.16 3.76 11.13
N GLY A 279 6.35 4.31 10.98
CA GLY A 279 7.58 3.54 10.77
C GLY A 279 7.87 3.25 9.30
N PRO A 280 8.85 2.38 9.00
CA PRO A 280 9.30 2.12 7.64
C PRO A 280 8.16 1.60 6.77
N SER A 281 8.03 2.14 5.56
CA SER A 281 7.10 1.64 4.55
C SER A 281 7.66 0.40 3.84
N LEU A 282 6.91 -0.16 2.90
CA LEU A 282 7.41 -1.25 2.05
C LEU A 282 8.35 -0.76 0.96
N ASP A 283 8.30 0.52 0.63
CA ASP A 283 9.09 1.14 -0.42
C ASP A 283 10.57 1.24 -0.03
N SER A 284 11.46 1.13 -1.03
CA SER A 284 12.89 1.29 -0.84
C SER A 284 13.49 2.28 -1.83
N GLU A 285 14.51 3.01 -1.41
CA GLU A 285 15.43 3.69 -2.32
C GLU A 285 16.65 2.78 -2.50
N GLN A 286 17.09 2.62 -3.75
CA GLN A 286 18.13 1.67 -4.11
C GLN A 286 18.97 2.16 -5.28
N MET A 287 20.18 1.60 -5.40
CA MET A 287 21.09 1.83 -6.52
C MET A 287 21.46 0.50 -7.14
N TRP A 288 21.73 0.46 -8.44
CA TRP A 288 22.26 -0.72 -9.12
C TRP A 288 23.19 -0.30 -10.24
N PHE A 289 24.03 -1.22 -10.65
CA PHE A 289 24.93 -1.08 -11.78
C PHE A 289 24.36 -1.74 -13.04
N ASN A 290 24.80 -1.28 -14.19
CA ASN A 290 24.44 -1.84 -15.47
C ASN A 290 25.25 -3.12 -15.75
N GLU A 291 24.61 -4.26 -15.70
CA GLU A 291 25.21 -5.57 -15.99
C GLU A 291 24.91 -6.07 -17.41
N VAL A 292 24.17 -5.30 -18.21
CA VAL A 292 23.74 -5.65 -19.57
C VAL A 292 24.95 -5.85 -20.50
N ALA A 293 25.07 -7.04 -21.07
CA ALA A 293 26.20 -7.39 -21.94
C ALA A 293 26.35 -6.45 -23.15
N LYS A 294 25.23 -6.06 -23.77
CA LYS A 294 25.18 -5.17 -24.94
C LYS A 294 25.27 -3.67 -24.62
N ALA A 295 25.34 -3.29 -23.34
CA ALA A 295 25.43 -1.88 -22.93
C ALA A 295 26.66 -1.21 -23.60
N PRO A 296 26.58 0.07 -24.00
CA PRO A 296 27.67 0.80 -24.65
C PRO A 296 28.75 1.25 -23.63
N LEU A 297 29.21 0.33 -22.79
CA LEU A 297 30.20 0.55 -21.76
C LEU A 297 31.57 -0.06 -22.11
N ALA A 298 32.62 0.58 -21.60
CA ALA A 298 33.97 0.01 -21.70
C ALA A 298 34.06 -1.37 -21.02
N GLY A 299 34.80 -2.31 -21.59
CA GLY A 299 34.87 -3.68 -21.09
C GLY A 299 35.31 -3.79 -19.63
N TYR A 300 36.29 -2.98 -19.22
CA TYR A 300 36.76 -2.96 -17.84
C TYR A 300 35.68 -2.51 -16.85
N LYS A 301 34.80 -1.55 -17.22
CA LYS A 301 33.67 -1.13 -16.39
C LYS A 301 32.62 -2.23 -16.26
N LYS A 302 32.32 -2.96 -17.34
CA LYS A 302 31.42 -4.13 -17.28
C LYS A 302 31.95 -5.19 -16.32
N ASN A 303 33.28 -5.41 -16.29
CA ASN A 303 33.89 -6.33 -15.35
C ASN A 303 33.72 -5.88 -13.91
N TRP A 304 33.91 -4.57 -13.62
CA TRP A 304 33.66 -4.03 -12.28
C TRP A 304 32.19 -4.23 -11.84
N PHE A 305 31.26 -3.84 -12.70
CA PHE A 305 29.83 -3.83 -12.37
C PHE A 305 29.27 -5.24 -12.18
N ARG A 306 29.80 -6.24 -12.89
CA ARG A 306 29.45 -7.65 -12.74
C ARG A 306 30.12 -8.34 -11.53
N SER A 307 31.12 -7.73 -10.91
CA SER A 307 31.76 -8.26 -9.72
C SER A 307 30.91 -8.03 -8.50
N ALA A 308 30.45 -9.11 -7.85
CA ALA A 308 29.76 -9.03 -6.57
C ALA A 308 30.63 -8.40 -5.47
N THR A 309 31.97 -8.68 -5.51
CA THR A 309 32.94 -8.05 -4.60
C THR A 309 32.93 -6.54 -4.76
N PHE A 310 32.96 -6.05 -6.02
CA PHE A 310 32.89 -4.62 -6.30
C PHE A 310 31.58 -4.01 -5.78
N ARG A 311 30.44 -4.57 -6.14
CA ARG A 311 29.12 -4.07 -5.72
C ARG A 311 28.98 -4.04 -4.20
N ARG A 312 29.39 -5.10 -3.51
CA ARG A 312 29.37 -5.16 -2.06
C ARG A 312 30.32 -4.16 -1.39
N ALA A 313 31.50 -3.95 -1.96
CA ALA A 313 32.44 -2.93 -1.47
C ALA A 313 31.82 -1.52 -1.61
N ILE A 314 31.24 -1.21 -2.76
CA ILE A 314 30.49 0.06 -2.92
C ILE A 314 29.37 0.15 -1.88
N SER A 315 28.60 -0.93 -1.66
CA SER A 315 27.54 -0.98 -0.65
C SER A 315 28.06 -0.69 0.76
N ALA A 316 29.18 -1.29 1.16
CA ALA A 316 29.80 -1.09 2.47
C ALA A 316 30.42 0.31 2.67
N ALA A 317 30.75 1.00 1.57
CA ALA A 317 31.28 2.37 1.60
C ALA A 317 30.21 3.46 1.75
N ILE A 318 28.91 3.14 1.59
CA ILE A 318 27.79 4.10 1.68
C ILE A 318 27.23 4.16 3.09
N ASN A 319 27.21 5.36 3.69
CA ASN A 319 26.67 5.61 5.02
C ASN A 319 25.14 5.78 5.00
N ARG A 320 24.42 4.70 5.19
CA ARG A 320 22.94 4.66 5.18
C ARG A 320 22.31 5.41 6.35
N ASP A 321 22.97 5.45 7.49
CA ASP A 321 22.51 6.21 8.66
C ASP A 321 22.52 7.72 8.37
N ASP A 322 23.57 8.19 7.69
CA ASP A 322 23.63 9.58 7.26
C ASP A 322 22.62 9.89 6.16
N LEU A 323 22.37 8.98 5.22
CA LEU A 323 21.28 9.13 4.25
C LEU A 323 19.92 9.29 4.97
N SER A 324 19.62 8.44 5.95
CA SER A 324 18.41 8.56 6.76
C SER A 324 18.34 9.90 7.50
N ARG A 325 19.40 10.24 8.23
CA ARG A 325 19.45 11.42 9.09
C ARG A 325 19.42 12.73 8.31
N VAL A 326 20.20 12.84 7.21
CA VAL A 326 20.40 14.10 6.50
C VAL A 326 19.37 14.30 5.40
N VAL A 327 19.08 13.26 4.59
CA VAL A 327 18.16 13.37 3.46
C VAL A 327 16.72 13.29 3.93
N PHE A 328 16.42 12.31 4.79
CA PHE A 328 15.06 12.05 5.27
C PHE A 328 14.78 12.61 6.67
N ARG A 329 15.74 13.40 7.25
CA ARG A 329 15.57 14.07 8.55
C ARG A 329 15.24 13.12 9.69
N GLY A 330 15.73 11.86 9.60
CA GLY A 330 15.44 10.77 10.53
C GLY A 330 14.17 9.97 10.23
N HIS A 331 13.40 10.35 9.19
CA HIS A 331 12.18 9.64 8.78
C HIS A 331 12.44 8.60 7.70
N ALA A 332 13.49 7.83 7.85
CA ALA A 332 13.79 6.63 7.08
C ALA A 332 14.65 5.70 7.92
N GLN A 333 14.78 4.44 7.51
CA GLN A 333 15.65 3.46 8.14
C GLN A 333 16.59 2.86 7.10
N PRO A 334 17.86 2.55 7.45
CA PRO A 334 18.75 1.79 6.59
C PRO A 334 18.07 0.51 6.10
N ALA A 335 18.07 0.29 4.80
CA ALA A 335 17.48 -0.91 4.22
C ALA A 335 18.46 -2.09 4.37
N ILE A 336 17.95 -3.24 4.77
CA ILE A 336 18.71 -4.46 5.04
C ILE A 336 18.84 -5.34 3.79
N GLY A 337 17.83 -5.30 2.93
CA GLY A 337 17.72 -6.13 1.74
C GLY A 337 16.45 -5.83 0.97
N PRO A 338 15.99 -6.75 0.12
CA PRO A 338 14.85 -6.52 -0.77
C PRO A 338 13.49 -6.35 -0.07
N VAL A 339 13.37 -6.79 1.16
CA VAL A 339 12.11 -6.75 1.90
C VAL A 339 12.24 -5.85 3.11
N SER A 340 11.38 -4.83 3.20
CA SER A 340 11.31 -3.95 4.37
C SER A 340 10.92 -4.71 5.64
N PRO A 341 11.49 -4.37 6.81
CA PRO A 341 11.07 -4.92 8.11
C PRO A 341 9.58 -4.73 8.41
N ALA A 342 8.94 -3.79 7.73
CA ALA A 342 7.51 -3.55 7.82
C ALA A 342 6.65 -4.68 7.24
N ASN A 343 7.19 -5.50 6.35
CA ASN A 343 6.54 -6.71 5.85
C ASN A 343 6.75 -7.87 6.85
N LYS A 344 5.87 -7.98 7.82
CA LYS A 344 6.02 -8.86 8.99
C LYS A 344 6.22 -10.34 8.65
N PHE A 345 5.59 -10.82 7.57
CA PHE A 345 5.67 -12.23 7.21
C PHE A 345 6.88 -12.54 6.33
N TRP A 346 7.14 -11.74 5.31
CA TRP A 346 8.16 -12.06 4.30
C TRP A 346 9.56 -11.57 4.65
N PHE A 347 9.69 -10.64 5.58
CA PHE A 347 11.01 -10.16 6.00
C PHE A 347 11.88 -11.29 6.57
N ASN A 348 13.11 -11.43 6.05
CA ASN A 348 14.09 -12.37 6.57
C ASN A 348 14.97 -11.68 7.62
N ALA A 349 14.62 -11.85 8.89
CA ALA A 349 15.36 -11.25 10.02
C ALA A 349 16.78 -11.83 10.25
N LYS A 350 17.16 -12.88 9.51
CA LYS A 350 18.51 -13.48 9.60
C LYS A 350 19.52 -12.81 8.70
N LEU A 351 19.08 -11.95 7.78
CA LEU A 351 19.97 -11.22 6.88
C LEU A 351 20.96 -10.37 7.66
N LYS A 352 22.19 -10.38 7.20
CA LYS A 352 23.28 -9.55 7.72
C LYS A 352 23.82 -8.70 6.57
N PRO A 353 23.31 -7.47 6.41
CA PRO A 353 23.84 -6.55 5.41
C PRO A 353 25.27 -6.16 5.77
N ASP A 354 26.05 -5.76 4.78
CA ASP A 354 27.37 -5.18 5.02
C ASP A 354 27.22 -3.90 5.84
N SER A 355 27.96 -3.83 6.96
CA SER A 355 28.02 -2.63 7.79
C SER A 355 28.79 -1.52 7.07
N TYR A 356 28.44 -0.27 7.31
CA TYR A 356 29.23 0.86 6.83
C TYR A 356 30.66 0.79 7.33
N SER A 357 31.59 0.62 6.41
CA SER A 357 33.03 0.58 6.69
C SER A 357 33.82 0.86 5.40
N PRO A 358 34.20 2.13 5.16
CA PRO A 358 35.06 2.48 4.02
C PRO A 358 36.38 1.71 4.01
N ASP A 359 36.97 1.46 5.19
CA ASP A 359 38.22 0.70 5.30
C ASP A 359 38.05 -0.76 4.88
N ALA A 360 36.95 -1.41 5.30
CA ALA A 360 36.65 -2.78 4.87
C ALA A 360 36.35 -2.86 3.39
N ALA A 361 35.62 -1.87 2.87
CA ALA A 361 35.34 -1.74 1.43
C ALA A 361 36.63 -1.62 0.61
N LEU A 362 37.54 -0.73 1.00
CA LEU A 362 38.82 -0.56 0.34
C LEU A 362 39.68 -1.84 0.40
N LYS A 363 39.74 -2.51 1.56
CA LYS A 363 40.43 -3.80 1.71
C LYS A 363 39.87 -4.90 0.79
N ALA A 364 38.55 -4.98 0.67
CA ALA A 364 37.89 -5.94 -0.23
C ALA A 364 38.27 -5.66 -1.69
N LEU A 365 38.24 -4.41 -2.13
CA LEU A 365 38.67 -4.00 -3.47
C LEU A 365 40.17 -4.29 -3.70
N GLN A 366 41.03 -4.01 -2.73
CA GLN A 366 42.45 -4.34 -2.82
C GLN A 366 42.69 -5.84 -2.94
N SER A 367 41.93 -6.66 -2.25
CA SER A 367 42.00 -8.12 -2.35
C SER A 367 41.55 -8.63 -3.73
N ASP A 368 40.70 -7.86 -4.43
CA ASP A 368 40.21 -8.12 -5.80
C ASP A 368 41.10 -7.48 -6.88
N GLY A 369 42.29 -6.95 -6.50
CA GLY A 369 43.33 -6.44 -7.40
C GLY A 369 43.30 -4.92 -7.65
N PHE A 370 42.40 -4.18 -7.00
CA PHE A 370 42.43 -2.72 -7.07
C PHE A 370 43.52 -2.13 -6.20
N ARG A 371 43.98 -0.93 -6.53
CA ARG A 371 45.05 -0.22 -5.77
C ARG A 371 44.68 1.25 -5.61
N LEU A 372 44.91 1.79 -4.41
CA LEU A 372 44.78 3.21 -4.14
C LEU A 372 46.10 3.89 -4.44
N GLU A 373 46.17 4.73 -5.47
CA GLU A 373 47.39 5.43 -5.92
C GLU A 373 47.07 6.93 -6.05
N ASN A 374 47.82 7.76 -5.36
CA ASN A 374 47.66 9.23 -5.36
C ASN A 374 46.21 9.70 -5.09
N GLY A 375 45.51 8.99 -4.21
CA GLY A 375 44.11 9.32 -3.86
C GLY A 375 43.06 8.85 -4.84
N ALA A 376 43.43 8.17 -5.93
CA ALA A 376 42.53 7.55 -6.89
C ALA A 376 42.62 6.02 -6.80
N LEU A 377 41.46 5.35 -6.79
CA LEU A 377 41.37 3.89 -6.85
C LEU A 377 41.53 3.47 -8.31
N LYS A 378 42.44 2.52 -8.58
CA LYS A 378 42.70 1.97 -9.90
C LYS A 378 42.50 0.46 -9.89
N ASP A 379 42.02 -0.08 -11.01
CA ASP A 379 41.97 -1.52 -11.21
C ASP A 379 43.37 -2.12 -11.51
N LYS A 380 43.45 -3.44 -11.68
CA LYS A 380 44.70 -4.16 -11.97
C LYS A 380 45.39 -3.70 -13.27
N ASP A 381 44.62 -3.14 -14.21
CA ASP A 381 45.10 -2.69 -15.52
C ASP A 381 45.44 -1.18 -15.53
N GLY A 382 45.30 -0.52 -14.37
CA GLY A 382 45.60 0.90 -14.17
C GLY A 382 44.47 1.88 -14.50
N ASN A 383 43.29 1.38 -14.83
CA ASN A 383 42.13 2.24 -15.06
C ASN A 383 41.60 2.83 -13.75
N GLU A 384 41.43 4.15 -13.70
CA GLU A 384 40.83 4.81 -12.55
C GLU A 384 39.35 4.44 -12.41
N VAL A 385 38.91 4.19 -11.17
CA VAL A 385 37.51 3.87 -10.90
C VAL A 385 36.69 5.15 -10.90
N VAL A 386 36.15 5.44 -12.07
CA VAL A 386 35.26 6.58 -12.32
C VAL A 386 33.98 6.06 -12.98
N PHE A 387 32.82 6.45 -12.43
CA PHE A 387 31.52 6.14 -13.02
C PHE A 387 30.46 7.21 -12.76
N SER A 388 29.37 7.19 -13.51
CA SER A 388 28.24 8.06 -13.34
C SER A 388 27.10 7.37 -12.60
N ILE A 389 26.42 8.12 -11.74
CA ILE A 389 25.11 7.74 -11.18
C ILE A 389 24.06 8.65 -11.82
N ILE A 390 23.11 8.07 -12.55
CA ILE A 390 21.99 8.81 -13.08
C ILE A 390 20.78 8.68 -12.14
N THR A 391 20.00 9.76 -12.00
CA THR A 391 18.74 9.79 -11.26
C THR A 391 17.77 10.78 -11.88
N ASN A 392 16.48 10.74 -11.49
CA ASN A 392 15.48 11.65 -12.03
C ASN A 392 15.59 13.07 -11.46
N SER A 393 15.63 14.04 -12.34
CA SER A 393 15.63 15.48 -11.99
C SER A 393 14.33 15.87 -11.26
N GLY A 394 14.44 16.83 -10.35
CA GLY A 394 13.32 17.33 -9.56
C GLY A 394 13.01 16.49 -8.31
N ASN A 395 13.60 15.30 -8.16
CA ASN A 395 13.52 14.54 -6.92
C ASN A 395 14.66 14.93 -5.98
N LYS A 396 14.43 15.94 -5.15
CA LYS A 396 15.43 16.50 -4.23
C LYS A 396 16.04 15.47 -3.27
N TYR A 397 15.29 14.45 -2.89
CA TYR A 397 15.78 13.36 -2.02
C TYR A 397 16.84 12.52 -2.75
N ARG A 398 16.56 12.10 -3.98
CA ARG A 398 17.49 11.28 -4.78
C ARG A 398 18.72 12.08 -5.22
N GLU A 399 18.53 13.32 -5.62
CA GLU A 399 19.64 14.23 -5.95
C GLU A 399 20.58 14.39 -4.74
N ARG A 400 20.04 14.59 -3.55
CA ARG A 400 20.82 14.70 -2.31
C ARG A 400 21.51 13.38 -1.95
N MET A 401 20.80 12.25 -2.05
CA MET A 401 21.41 10.92 -1.83
C MET A 401 22.59 10.68 -2.78
N ALA A 402 22.42 10.96 -4.08
CA ALA A 402 23.47 10.78 -5.07
C ALA A 402 24.74 11.60 -4.72
N THR A 403 24.56 12.85 -4.28
CA THR A 403 25.69 13.70 -3.82
C THR A 403 26.37 13.10 -2.59
N MET A 404 25.62 12.61 -1.61
CA MET A 404 26.21 12.00 -0.41
C MET A 404 26.91 10.67 -0.73
N ILE A 405 26.39 9.88 -1.64
CA ILE A 405 27.05 8.66 -2.14
C ILE A 405 28.35 9.01 -2.86
N GLN A 406 28.37 10.06 -3.67
CA GLN A 406 29.60 10.59 -4.29
C GLN A 406 30.66 10.97 -3.24
N GLU A 407 30.24 11.69 -2.19
CA GLU A 407 31.12 12.09 -1.07
C GLU A 407 31.66 10.87 -0.31
N ASP A 408 30.84 9.85 -0.07
CA ASP A 408 31.25 8.63 0.62
C ASP A 408 32.25 7.81 -0.21
N LEU A 409 32.00 7.64 -1.51
CA LEU A 409 32.86 6.86 -2.40
C LEU A 409 34.20 7.57 -2.67
N GLN A 410 34.23 8.90 -2.63
CA GLN A 410 35.48 9.67 -2.71
C GLN A 410 36.45 9.33 -1.58
N LYS A 411 35.97 8.97 -0.37
CA LYS A 411 36.80 8.57 0.78
C LYS A 411 37.65 7.33 0.50
N ILE A 412 37.23 6.49 -0.44
CA ILE A 412 37.98 5.28 -0.87
C ILE A 412 38.61 5.43 -2.26
N GLY A 413 38.71 6.68 -2.76
CA GLY A 413 39.36 7.00 -4.02
C GLY A 413 38.54 6.73 -5.26
N ILE A 414 37.24 6.55 -5.15
CA ILE A 414 36.33 6.36 -6.29
C ILE A 414 35.72 7.71 -6.67
N HIS A 415 35.79 8.05 -7.95
CA HIS A 415 35.21 9.28 -8.46
C HIS A 415 33.85 9.02 -9.10
N VAL A 416 32.81 9.70 -8.62
CA VAL A 416 31.44 9.56 -9.10
C VAL A 416 30.96 10.85 -9.76
N ASN A 417 30.34 10.75 -10.95
CA ASN A 417 29.65 11.85 -11.60
C ASN A 417 28.13 11.71 -11.39
N VAL A 418 27.51 12.67 -10.72
CA VAL A 418 26.06 12.69 -10.55
C VAL A 418 25.41 13.37 -11.76
N VAL A 419 24.48 12.68 -12.41
CA VAL A 419 23.74 13.19 -13.58
C VAL A 419 22.25 13.07 -13.33
N THR A 420 21.53 14.19 -13.44
CA THR A 420 20.06 14.22 -13.32
C THR A 420 19.43 14.29 -14.70
N LEU A 421 18.43 13.45 -14.94
CA LEU A 421 17.70 13.36 -16.20
C LEU A 421 16.20 13.56 -15.95
N ASP A 422 15.47 14.07 -16.94
CA ASP A 422 14.02 13.94 -16.91
C ASP A 422 13.60 12.47 -16.88
N PHE A 423 12.46 12.18 -16.29
CA PHE A 423 12.07 10.79 -16.03
C PHE A 423 11.91 9.94 -17.30
N PRO A 424 11.29 10.43 -18.39
CA PRO A 424 11.24 9.70 -19.66
C PRO A 424 12.62 9.35 -20.22
N SER A 425 13.58 10.28 -20.24
CA SER A 425 14.95 10.04 -20.71
C SER A 425 15.69 9.02 -19.83
N LEU A 426 15.46 9.05 -18.52
CA LEU A 426 16.03 8.05 -17.60
C LEU A 426 15.48 6.64 -17.91
N ILE A 427 14.16 6.52 -18.11
CA ILE A 427 13.52 5.24 -18.44
C ILE A 427 14.02 4.72 -19.81
N GLU A 428 14.14 5.59 -20.81
CA GLU A 428 14.71 5.22 -22.11
C GLU A 428 16.13 4.64 -21.97
N ARG A 429 16.99 5.29 -21.18
CA ARG A 429 18.35 4.78 -20.92
C ARG A 429 18.32 3.46 -20.18
N MET A 430 17.44 3.29 -19.23
CA MET A 430 17.32 2.07 -18.44
C MET A 430 16.79 0.87 -19.24
N THR A 431 15.81 1.09 -20.14
CA THR A 431 15.05 -0.02 -20.74
C THR A 431 15.31 -0.24 -22.22
N GLN A 432 15.86 0.75 -22.93
CA GLN A 432 16.00 0.69 -24.38
C GLN A 432 17.46 0.79 -24.83
N THR A 433 18.15 1.88 -24.49
CA THR A 433 19.51 2.13 -24.96
C THR A 433 20.58 1.51 -24.07
N PHE A 434 20.27 1.26 -22.79
CA PHE A 434 21.20 0.79 -21.75
C PHE A 434 22.45 1.70 -21.61
N ASP A 435 22.32 2.98 -21.98
CA ASP A 435 23.39 3.96 -21.89
C ASP A 435 23.43 4.61 -20.50
N TYR A 436 23.84 3.83 -19.53
CA TYR A 436 24.08 4.25 -18.14
C TYR A 436 25.11 3.35 -17.47
N GLU A 437 25.72 3.81 -16.37
CA GLU A 437 26.68 3.04 -15.59
C GLU A 437 26.06 2.59 -14.26
N ALA A 438 25.46 3.51 -13.51
CA ALA A 438 24.66 3.18 -12.34
C ALA A 438 23.38 4.05 -12.30
N ILE A 439 22.32 3.52 -11.71
CA ILE A 439 21.05 4.22 -11.50
C ILE A 439 20.73 4.26 -10.02
N LEU A 440 20.24 5.42 -9.55
CA LEU A 440 19.63 5.61 -8.24
C LEU A 440 18.14 5.90 -8.43
N LEU A 441 17.29 4.95 -8.06
CA LEU A 441 15.83 5.08 -8.06
C LEU A 441 15.21 4.37 -6.85
N GLY A 442 13.91 4.60 -6.64
CA GLY A 442 13.13 3.87 -5.64
C GLY A 442 12.25 2.80 -6.28
N LEU A 443 12.04 1.74 -5.55
CA LEU A 443 10.97 0.78 -5.81
C LEU A 443 9.78 1.17 -4.92
N THR A 444 8.69 1.57 -5.54
CA THR A 444 7.47 2.07 -4.89
C THR A 444 6.28 1.17 -5.20
N ASN A 445 5.20 1.32 -4.43
CA ASN A 445 4.00 0.49 -4.54
C ASN A 445 4.29 -1.00 -4.37
N VAL A 446 5.25 -1.31 -3.50
CA VAL A 446 5.65 -2.69 -3.22
C VAL A 446 4.53 -3.39 -2.46
N GLY A 447 4.04 -4.50 -3.02
CA GLY A 447 3.05 -5.32 -2.37
C GLY A 447 3.62 -6.20 -1.26
N LEU A 448 2.73 -6.85 -0.52
CA LEU A 448 3.15 -7.73 0.56
C LEU A 448 3.63 -9.10 0.07
N ASP A 449 3.10 -9.60 -1.04
CA ASP A 449 3.42 -10.95 -1.54
C ASP A 449 4.57 -10.92 -2.56
N PRO A 450 5.55 -11.82 -2.49
CA PRO A 450 6.67 -11.86 -3.44
C PRO A 450 6.23 -12.07 -4.91
N ASN A 451 5.05 -12.61 -5.16
CA ASN A 451 4.52 -12.71 -6.52
C ASN A 451 4.33 -11.36 -7.20
N GLU A 452 4.05 -10.32 -6.42
CA GLU A 452 3.90 -8.95 -6.94
C GLU A 452 5.23 -8.36 -7.43
N GLN A 453 6.36 -9.05 -7.14
CA GLN A 453 7.70 -8.67 -7.56
C GLN A 453 8.34 -9.70 -8.55
N MET A 454 7.56 -10.63 -9.11
CA MET A 454 8.08 -11.61 -10.07
C MET A 454 8.81 -10.93 -11.23
N ASN A 455 8.30 -9.80 -11.71
CA ASN A 455 8.89 -9.02 -12.79
C ASN A 455 10.26 -8.38 -12.44
N VAL A 456 10.59 -8.25 -11.16
CA VAL A 456 11.91 -7.77 -10.73
C VAL A 456 12.91 -8.93 -10.65
N TRP A 457 12.43 -10.07 -10.15
CA TRP A 457 13.32 -11.19 -9.82
C TRP A 457 13.58 -12.16 -10.95
N LEU A 458 12.62 -12.37 -11.87
CA LEU A 458 12.85 -13.26 -13.01
C LEU A 458 13.79 -12.61 -14.04
N SER A 459 14.87 -13.30 -14.39
CA SER A 459 15.88 -12.84 -15.33
C SER A 459 15.29 -12.47 -16.71
N SER A 460 14.26 -13.20 -17.15
CA SER A 460 13.57 -12.95 -18.41
C SER A 460 12.66 -11.72 -18.43
N SER A 461 12.48 -11.05 -17.29
CA SER A 461 11.52 -9.94 -17.16
C SER A 461 12.10 -8.61 -17.62
N GLU A 462 11.21 -7.72 -18.08
CA GLU A 462 11.59 -6.37 -18.51
C GLU A 462 12.06 -5.49 -17.35
N ASN A 463 11.55 -5.76 -16.13
CA ASN A 463 11.89 -5.00 -14.93
C ASN A 463 12.99 -5.65 -14.07
N HIS A 464 13.77 -6.58 -14.66
CA HIS A 464 14.99 -7.14 -14.07
C HIS A 464 16.13 -6.12 -14.19
N GLN A 465 16.08 -5.07 -13.41
CA GLN A 465 16.66 -3.74 -13.65
C GLN A 465 18.17 -3.72 -13.91
N TRP A 466 18.96 -4.64 -13.36
CA TRP A 466 20.41 -4.67 -13.58
C TRP A 466 20.81 -5.36 -14.91
N ASN A 467 20.00 -6.33 -15.38
CA ASN A 467 20.19 -7.04 -16.66
C ASN A 467 18.85 -7.52 -17.25
N PRO A 468 17.99 -6.63 -17.79
CA PRO A 468 16.62 -6.95 -18.18
C PRO A 468 16.55 -7.84 -19.44
N GLN A 469 15.49 -8.66 -19.53
CA GLN A 469 15.13 -9.48 -20.70
C GLN A 469 16.20 -10.49 -21.10
N GLU A 470 16.84 -11.14 -20.15
CA GLU A 470 17.74 -12.23 -20.44
C GLU A 470 16.99 -13.41 -21.10
N LYS A 471 17.54 -13.94 -22.20
CA LYS A 471 16.96 -15.15 -22.83
C LYS A 471 17.12 -16.38 -21.96
N THR A 472 18.20 -16.43 -21.23
CA THR A 472 18.57 -17.44 -20.22
C THR A 472 19.37 -16.71 -19.14
N PRO A 473 19.24 -17.08 -17.86
CA PRO A 473 20.02 -16.46 -16.80
C PRO A 473 21.52 -16.46 -17.12
N GLU A 474 22.17 -15.30 -17.07
CA GLU A 474 23.59 -15.17 -17.40
C GLU A 474 24.50 -15.69 -16.27
N THR A 475 23.97 -15.81 -15.07
CA THR A 475 24.73 -16.32 -13.90
C THR A 475 24.04 -17.47 -13.19
N PRO A 476 24.78 -18.34 -12.48
CA PRO A 476 24.19 -19.42 -11.69
C PRO A 476 23.27 -18.91 -10.55
N TRP A 477 23.55 -17.74 -9.98
CA TRP A 477 22.73 -17.20 -8.89
C TRP A 477 21.41 -16.62 -9.42
N GLU A 478 21.35 -16.05 -10.62
CA GLU A 478 20.10 -15.63 -11.29
C GLU A 478 19.25 -16.86 -11.61
N ALA A 479 19.87 -17.92 -12.16
CA ALA A 479 19.16 -19.17 -12.40
C ALA A 479 18.58 -19.79 -11.11
N GLU A 480 19.29 -19.66 -9.98
CA GLU A 480 18.78 -20.10 -8.68
C GLU A 480 17.60 -19.22 -8.22
N ILE A 481 17.65 -17.89 -8.38
CA ILE A 481 16.54 -16.98 -8.09
C ILE A 481 15.33 -17.33 -8.94
N ASP A 482 15.48 -17.51 -10.25
CA ASP A 482 14.39 -17.89 -11.16
C ASP A 482 13.68 -19.15 -10.68
N ARG A 483 14.47 -20.19 -10.37
CA ARG A 483 13.95 -21.46 -9.86
C ARG A 483 13.20 -21.30 -8.53
N LEU A 484 13.74 -20.50 -7.59
CA LEU A 484 13.14 -20.27 -6.29
C LEU A 484 11.86 -19.43 -6.39
N MET A 485 11.85 -18.42 -7.24
CA MET A 485 10.68 -17.58 -7.48
C MET A 485 9.56 -18.37 -8.15
N GLN A 486 9.87 -19.23 -9.11
CA GLN A 486 8.89 -20.14 -9.72
C GLN A 486 8.37 -21.17 -8.71
N ALA A 487 9.26 -21.75 -7.89
CA ALA A 487 8.87 -22.72 -6.85
C ALA A 487 7.95 -22.10 -5.79
N GLN A 488 8.24 -20.87 -5.34
CA GLN A 488 7.36 -20.19 -4.39
C GLN A 488 6.00 -19.86 -5.02
N ALA A 489 5.97 -19.42 -6.29
CA ALA A 489 4.74 -19.10 -7.00
C ALA A 489 3.85 -20.33 -7.23
N ALA A 490 4.45 -21.51 -7.42
CA ALA A 490 3.73 -22.77 -7.61
C ALA A 490 3.26 -23.44 -6.30
N SER A 491 3.63 -22.92 -5.13
CA SER A 491 3.31 -23.53 -3.83
C SER A 491 2.14 -22.83 -3.15
N ALA A 492 1.16 -23.59 -2.67
CA ALA A 492 0.11 -23.11 -1.78
C ALA A 492 0.52 -23.10 -0.28
N ASP A 493 1.67 -23.72 0.07
CA ASP A 493 2.17 -23.80 1.44
C ASP A 493 2.96 -22.53 1.80
N PRO A 494 2.46 -21.67 2.71
CA PRO A 494 3.12 -20.42 3.06
C PRO A 494 4.54 -20.61 3.64
N LYS A 495 4.81 -21.75 4.32
CA LYS A 495 6.15 -22.02 4.87
C LYS A 495 7.15 -22.31 3.77
N LYS A 496 6.79 -23.18 2.82
CA LYS A 496 7.64 -23.48 1.66
C LYS A 496 7.89 -22.25 0.80
N ARG A 497 6.86 -21.43 0.60
CA ARG A 497 7.00 -20.15 -0.08
C ARG A 497 8.00 -19.25 0.63
N LYS A 498 7.84 -19.12 1.97
CA LYS A 498 8.75 -18.33 2.81
C LYS A 498 10.19 -18.82 2.72
N GLU A 499 10.43 -20.14 2.84
CA GLU A 499 11.76 -20.75 2.73
C GLU A 499 12.41 -20.42 1.38
N SER A 500 11.68 -20.55 0.28
CA SER A 500 12.19 -20.22 -1.07
C SER A 500 12.52 -18.74 -1.18
N PHE A 501 11.65 -17.86 -0.70
CA PHE A 501 11.87 -16.41 -0.82
C PHE A 501 12.91 -15.88 0.19
N ASP A 502 13.07 -16.52 1.34
CA ASP A 502 14.17 -16.20 2.25
C ASP A 502 15.52 -16.45 1.58
N ARG A 503 15.65 -17.55 0.81
CA ARG A 503 16.88 -17.83 0.06
C ARG A 503 17.10 -16.81 -1.07
N VAL A 504 16.06 -16.36 -1.76
CA VAL A 504 16.16 -15.24 -2.74
C VAL A 504 16.72 -13.98 -2.05
N GLN A 505 16.21 -13.63 -0.87
CA GLN A 505 16.70 -12.48 -0.11
C GLN A 505 18.19 -12.64 0.30
N GLU A 506 18.61 -13.84 0.68
CA GLU A 506 20.02 -14.14 1.00
C GLU A 506 20.90 -13.93 -0.24
N ILE A 507 20.52 -14.51 -1.39
CA ILE A 507 21.26 -14.36 -2.65
C ILE A 507 21.34 -12.88 -3.04
N ALA A 508 20.23 -12.14 -2.89
CA ALA A 508 20.21 -10.70 -3.21
C ALA A 508 21.19 -9.89 -2.34
N VAL A 509 21.38 -10.24 -1.07
CA VAL A 509 22.39 -9.60 -0.21
C VAL A 509 23.80 -10.08 -0.56
N GLU A 510 24.00 -11.38 -0.82
CA GLU A 510 25.27 -11.97 -1.18
C GLU A 510 25.84 -11.44 -2.51
N GLN A 511 24.98 -11.30 -3.51
CA GLN A 511 25.37 -10.88 -4.85
C GLN A 511 25.25 -9.37 -5.09
N ALA A 512 24.45 -8.69 -4.27
CA ALA A 512 24.20 -7.25 -4.31
C ALA A 512 23.84 -6.70 -5.71
N PRO A 513 22.89 -7.32 -6.49
CA PRO A 513 22.44 -6.73 -7.73
C PRO A 513 21.81 -5.36 -7.50
N PHE A 514 21.11 -5.19 -6.38
CA PHE A 514 20.70 -3.91 -5.83
C PHE A 514 21.50 -3.57 -4.57
N LEU A 515 21.93 -2.34 -4.47
CA LEU A 515 22.42 -1.74 -3.25
C LEU A 515 21.22 -1.04 -2.57
N TYR A 516 20.60 -1.73 -1.64
CA TYR A 516 19.48 -1.18 -0.86
C TYR A 516 19.99 -0.08 0.06
N LEU A 517 19.38 1.09 0.00
CA LEU A 517 19.83 2.28 0.72
C LEU A 517 18.98 2.53 1.97
N VAL A 518 17.72 2.91 1.78
CA VAL A 518 16.80 3.20 2.89
C VAL A 518 15.37 2.77 2.57
N ASN A 519 14.61 2.42 3.62
CA ASN A 519 13.16 2.36 3.59
C ASN A 519 12.62 3.66 4.21
N ARG A 520 11.86 4.45 3.45
CA ARG A 520 11.25 5.69 3.94
C ARG A 520 10.12 5.37 4.90
N ASN A 521 9.95 6.19 5.93
CA ASN A 521 8.81 6.04 6.83
C ASN A 521 7.50 6.45 6.16
N ALA A 522 6.43 5.79 6.55
CA ALA A 522 5.06 6.12 6.17
C ALA A 522 4.57 7.28 7.05
N LEU A 523 4.69 8.49 6.52
CA LEU A 523 4.33 9.73 7.21
C LEU A 523 2.97 10.22 6.75
N SER A 524 2.13 10.66 7.68
CA SER A 524 0.78 11.16 7.39
C SER A 524 0.35 12.24 8.36
N ALA A 525 -0.75 12.93 8.05
CA ALA A 525 -1.39 13.85 8.97
C ALA A 525 -2.89 13.61 9.08
N VAL A 526 -3.41 13.78 10.29
CA VAL A 526 -4.83 13.64 10.63
C VAL A 526 -5.24 14.83 11.48
N SER A 527 -6.31 15.53 11.08
CA SER A 527 -6.88 16.63 11.84
C SER A 527 -7.38 16.18 13.21
N ALA A 528 -7.28 17.05 14.21
CA ALA A 528 -7.80 16.78 15.55
C ALA A 528 -9.33 16.58 15.61
N SER A 529 -10.06 17.03 14.58
CA SER A 529 -11.50 16.81 14.42
C SER A 529 -11.84 15.35 14.09
N VAL A 530 -10.90 14.60 13.48
CA VAL A 530 -11.12 13.19 13.07
C VAL A 530 -10.95 12.27 14.26
N GLN A 531 -11.98 11.46 14.52
CA GLN A 531 -11.96 10.45 15.57
C GLN A 531 -11.85 9.05 14.96
N GLY A 532 -11.14 8.14 15.65
CA GLY A 532 -11.01 6.75 15.24
C GLY A 532 -9.92 6.49 14.21
N ALA A 533 -9.19 7.50 13.75
CA ALA A 533 -8.07 7.30 12.83
C ALA A 533 -6.92 6.53 13.50
N SER A 534 -6.36 5.58 12.79
CA SER A 534 -5.20 4.79 13.19
C SER A 534 -4.25 4.64 11.99
N PRO A 535 -3.46 5.66 11.69
CA PRO A 535 -2.55 5.63 10.53
C PRO A 535 -1.58 4.45 10.55
N VAL A 536 -1.35 3.86 9.38
CA VAL A 536 -0.58 2.63 9.18
C VAL A 536 0.39 2.78 8.02
N ILE A 537 1.28 1.81 7.85
CA ILE A 537 2.27 1.80 6.75
C ILE A 537 1.67 1.46 5.39
N LEU A 538 0.59 0.67 5.35
CA LEU A 538 -0.02 0.22 4.11
C LEU A 538 -1.06 1.23 3.60
N VAL A 539 -1.11 1.40 2.29
CA VAL A 539 -2.10 2.26 1.63
C VAL A 539 -3.50 1.60 1.67
N PRO A 540 -4.55 2.38 1.95
CA PRO A 540 -4.56 3.79 2.34
C PRO A 540 -4.13 3.98 3.81
N GLN A 541 -3.18 4.88 4.05
CA GLN A 541 -2.55 5.02 5.37
C GLN A 541 -3.51 5.52 6.45
N THR A 542 -4.30 6.56 6.14
CA THR A 542 -5.10 7.30 7.14
C THR A 542 -6.58 6.92 7.19
N TYR A 543 -7.12 6.34 6.12
CA TYR A 543 -8.55 6.01 6.01
C TYR A 543 -8.82 4.52 5.71
N TRP A 544 -7.86 3.64 6.02
CA TRP A 544 -8.05 2.19 5.81
C TRP A 544 -9.25 1.63 6.60
N ASN A 545 -9.57 2.26 7.73
CA ASN A 545 -10.71 1.94 8.60
C ASN A 545 -11.83 2.99 8.51
N VAL A 546 -12.04 3.58 7.31
CA VAL A 546 -12.94 4.71 7.06
C VAL A 546 -14.36 4.52 7.58
N GLU A 547 -14.85 3.30 7.59
CA GLU A 547 -16.19 2.98 8.11
C GLU A 547 -16.37 3.33 9.59
N ARG A 548 -15.27 3.44 10.35
CA ARG A 548 -15.22 3.75 11.79
C ARG A 548 -14.77 5.18 12.11
N LEU A 549 -14.42 5.97 11.09
CA LEU A 549 -14.06 7.36 11.28
C LEU A 549 -15.30 8.23 11.52
N SER A 550 -15.13 9.27 12.33
CA SER A 550 -16.11 10.34 12.49
C SER A 550 -15.42 11.69 12.57
N VAL A 551 -16.11 12.76 12.20
CA VAL A 551 -15.61 14.15 12.27
C VAL A 551 -16.51 14.93 13.22
N LYS A 552 -15.88 15.62 14.20
CA LYS A 552 -16.58 16.48 15.19
C LYS A 552 -16.73 17.90 14.66
#